data_33a6444cde0614893acd33d1b1f4a07f
#
_entry.id   33a6444cde0614893acd33d1b1f4a07f
#
_cell.length_a   1.000
_cell.length_b   1.000
_cell.length_c   1.000
_cell.angle_alpha   90.00
_cell.angle_beta   90.00
_cell.angle_gamma   90.00
#
_symmetry.space_group_name_H-M   'P 1'
#
loop_
_entity.id
_entity.type
_entity.pdbx_description
1 polymer ?
#
loop_
_entity_poly.entity_id
_entity_poly.type
_entity_poly.pdbx_seq_one_letter_code
_entity_poly.pdbx_strand_id
1 'polypeptide(L)'
;MTQQMQTEPQAKYRKDYRAPDYTITDVALDFDLSADDTVVTAISHLVRQGEHAQPLVLNGEGLTLVSVAVNGQPVTDYQQDSHSLTINGLPAECELTIITRFSPAKNTALSGLYQSGEALCTQCEAEGFRRITYFLDRPDVLARYQTKITADKARYPYLLSNGNRVASGELADGRHWMQWSDPFPKPSYLFALVAGDFDVLRDTFTTRSGRDVALELYVDR
;
A
#
# COMPACT_ATOMS: atom_id res chain seq x y z
N MET A 1 1.59 30.15 -17.18
CA MET A 1 2.63 29.58 -16.32
C MET A 1 2.26 29.88 -14.88
N THR A 2 1.56 28.97 -14.23
CA THR A 2 1.15 29.13 -12.83
C THR A 2 2.29 28.53 -11.99
N GLN A 3 3.07 29.38 -11.31
CA GLN A 3 4.05 28.93 -10.33
C GLN A 3 3.29 28.20 -9.22
N GLN A 4 3.55 26.89 -9.08
CA GLN A 4 3.20 26.18 -7.85
C GLN A 4 3.99 26.84 -6.72
N MET A 5 3.29 27.52 -5.82
CA MET A 5 3.88 27.96 -4.55
C MET A 5 4.30 26.70 -3.80
N GLN A 6 5.60 26.42 -3.81
CA GLN A 6 6.17 25.47 -2.85
C GLN A 6 5.96 26.08 -1.46
N THR A 7 5.07 25.49 -0.69
CA THR A 7 4.94 25.82 0.74
C THR A 7 6.25 25.45 1.41
N GLU A 8 6.89 26.39 2.07
CA GLU A 8 8.11 26.13 2.83
C GLU A 8 7.89 25.00 3.84
N PRO A 9 8.85 24.08 4.01
CA PRO A 9 8.73 23.00 4.98
C PRO A 9 8.48 23.56 6.38
N GLN A 10 7.37 23.14 7.01
CA GLN A 10 7.08 23.51 8.38
C GLN A 10 7.84 22.65 9.37
N ALA A 11 8.45 23.25 10.39
CA ALA A 11 9.13 22.52 11.45
C ALA A 11 8.14 21.68 12.26
N LYS A 12 8.43 20.37 12.41
CA LYS A 12 7.69 19.47 13.30
C LYS A 12 8.49 19.32 14.60
N TYR A 13 7.86 19.53 15.75
CA TYR A 13 8.54 19.44 17.04
C TYR A 13 8.11 18.18 17.79
N ARG A 14 9.07 17.52 18.45
CA ARG A 14 8.80 16.32 19.25
C ARG A 14 7.73 16.54 20.34
N LYS A 15 7.66 17.73 20.92
CA LYS A 15 6.65 18.10 21.93
C LYS A 15 5.22 18.09 21.40
N ASP A 16 5.04 18.18 20.08
CA ASP A 16 3.73 18.19 19.43
C ASP A 16 3.25 16.79 19.03
N TYR A 17 4.08 15.76 19.32
CA TYR A 17 3.70 14.37 19.06
C TYR A 17 2.45 13.99 19.85
N ARG A 18 1.53 13.34 19.16
CA ARG A 18 0.36 12.68 19.73
C ARG A 18 0.23 11.28 19.18
N ALA A 19 -0.01 10.33 20.07
CA ALA A 19 -0.36 8.97 19.66
C ALA A 19 -1.61 9.00 18.76
N PRO A 20 -1.72 8.09 17.79
CA PRO A 20 -2.89 8.02 16.92
C PRO A 20 -4.13 7.58 17.71
N ASP A 21 -5.29 8.15 17.39
CA ASP A 21 -6.58 7.78 17.99
C ASP A 21 -7.05 6.38 17.57
N TYR A 22 -6.53 5.89 16.45
CA TYR A 22 -6.78 4.55 15.90
C TYR A 22 -5.48 3.92 15.46
N THR A 23 -5.45 2.59 15.41
CA THR A 23 -4.35 1.83 14.80
C THR A 23 -4.90 0.81 13.80
N ILE A 24 -4.04 0.38 12.88
CA ILE A 24 -4.30 -0.72 11.94
C ILE A 24 -3.33 -1.83 12.29
N THR A 25 -3.84 -3.01 12.60
CA THR A 25 -3.03 -4.18 13.00
C THR A 25 -2.73 -5.11 11.84
N ASP A 26 -3.63 -5.16 10.87
CA ASP A 26 -3.54 -6.02 9.69
C ASP A 26 -4.12 -5.30 8.49
N VAL A 27 -3.51 -5.48 7.33
CA VAL A 27 -4.02 -4.98 6.06
C VAL A 27 -3.84 -6.03 4.96
N ALA A 28 -4.92 -6.28 4.22
CA ALA A 28 -4.89 -7.05 2.99
C ALA A 28 -5.06 -6.09 1.81
N LEU A 29 -4.13 -6.14 0.88
CA LEU A 29 -4.10 -5.34 -0.34
C LEU A 29 -4.31 -6.25 -1.55
N ASP A 30 -5.32 -5.98 -2.37
CA ASP A 30 -5.52 -6.63 -3.67
C ASP A 30 -5.34 -5.59 -4.78
N PHE A 31 -4.31 -5.76 -5.59
CA PHE A 31 -3.98 -4.90 -6.72
C PHE A 31 -4.47 -5.53 -8.01
N ASP A 32 -5.41 -4.90 -8.70
CA ASP A 32 -5.62 -5.08 -10.13
C ASP A 32 -4.70 -4.10 -10.85
N LEU A 33 -3.50 -4.59 -11.21
CA LEU A 33 -2.35 -3.76 -11.53
C LEU A 33 -2.27 -3.48 -13.04
N SER A 34 -2.26 -2.21 -13.39
CA SER A 34 -2.01 -1.70 -14.73
C SER A 34 -1.28 -0.37 -14.64
N ALA A 35 -0.45 -0.04 -15.64
CA ALA A 35 0.24 1.25 -15.68
C ALA A 35 -0.73 2.44 -15.78
N ASP A 36 -1.82 2.28 -16.52
CA ASP A 36 -2.74 3.38 -16.81
C ASP A 36 -3.91 3.47 -15.82
N ASP A 37 -4.33 2.34 -15.25
CA ASP A 37 -5.53 2.27 -14.42
C ASP A 37 -5.41 1.14 -13.39
N THR A 38 -4.73 1.42 -12.29
CA THR A 38 -4.59 0.49 -11.17
C THR A 38 -5.74 0.68 -10.19
N VAL A 39 -6.38 -0.44 -9.82
CA VAL A 39 -7.39 -0.49 -8.75
C VAL A 39 -6.80 -1.22 -7.55
N VAL A 40 -6.95 -0.63 -6.37
CA VAL A 40 -6.50 -1.23 -5.11
C VAL A 40 -7.68 -1.38 -4.17
N THR A 41 -7.92 -2.62 -3.73
CA THR A 41 -8.81 -2.92 -2.61
C THR A 41 -7.96 -3.11 -1.37
N ALA A 42 -8.12 -2.23 -0.38
CA ALA A 42 -7.47 -2.31 0.92
C ALA A 42 -8.48 -2.71 1.98
N ILE A 43 -8.27 -3.84 2.65
CA ILE A 43 -9.07 -4.31 3.79
C ILE A 43 -8.21 -4.21 5.03
N SER A 44 -8.56 -3.30 5.93
CA SER A 44 -7.79 -2.98 7.13
C SER A 44 -8.55 -3.38 8.40
N HIS A 45 -7.89 -4.07 9.32
CA HIS A 45 -8.39 -4.29 10.66
C HIS A 45 -8.04 -3.08 11.52
N LEU A 46 -9.06 -2.28 11.85
CA LEU A 46 -8.96 -1.01 12.55
C LEU A 46 -9.34 -1.18 14.01
N VAL A 47 -8.53 -0.61 14.90
CA VAL A 47 -8.77 -0.62 16.36
C VAL A 47 -8.64 0.80 16.91
N ARG A 48 -9.66 1.25 17.66
CA ARG A 48 -9.64 2.53 18.36
C ARG A 48 -8.72 2.46 19.59
N GLN A 49 -7.91 3.49 19.80
CA GLN A 49 -6.98 3.59 20.92
C GLN A 49 -7.60 4.38 22.07
N GLY A 50 -8.13 3.69 23.06
CA GLY A 50 -8.81 4.30 24.21
C GLY A 50 -10.29 4.62 23.95
N GLU A 51 -10.88 5.39 24.89
CA GLU A 51 -12.30 5.78 24.82
C GLU A 51 -12.42 7.23 24.36
N HIS A 52 -12.93 7.42 23.15
CA HIS A 52 -13.17 8.71 22.52
C HIS A 52 -14.19 8.60 21.39
N ALA A 53 -14.70 9.75 20.95
CA ALA A 53 -15.59 9.88 19.79
C ALA A 53 -14.91 10.61 18.61
N GLN A 54 -13.57 10.67 18.59
CA GLN A 54 -12.85 11.31 17.50
C GLN A 54 -13.08 10.56 16.18
N PRO A 55 -13.19 11.27 15.06
CA PRO A 55 -13.28 10.64 13.75
C PRO A 55 -11.98 9.92 13.39
N LEU A 56 -12.08 8.93 12.52
CA LEU A 56 -10.92 8.38 11.83
C LEU A 56 -10.50 9.34 10.72
N VAL A 57 -9.25 9.78 10.72
CA VAL A 57 -8.67 10.58 9.65
C VAL A 57 -7.55 9.79 8.99
N LEU A 58 -7.77 9.41 7.74
CA LEU A 58 -6.79 8.69 6.92
C LEU A 58 -6.10 9.65 5.96
N ASN A 59 -4.81 9.47 5.76
CA ASN A 59 -4.06 10.20 4.74
C ASN A 59 -4.33 9.60 3.35
N GLY A 60 -4.46 10.45 2.32
CA GLY A 60 -4.62 10.01 0.93
C GLY A 60 -4.30 11.15 -0.03
N GLU A 61 -3.52 10.88 -1.08
CA GLU A 61 -3.11 11.88 -2.06
C GLU A 61 -3.13 11.31 -3.48
N GLY A 62 -3.72 12.09 -4.41
CA GLY A 62 -3.73 11.76 -5.82
C GLY A 62 -4.56 10.51 -6.18
N LEU A 63 -5.52 10.16 -5.34
CA LEU A 63 -6.37 8.98 -5.46
C LEU A 63 -7.78 9.35 -5.90
N THR A 64 -8.39 8.49 -6.72
CA THR A 64 -9.83 8.46 -6.90
C THR A 64 -10.42 7.45 -5.92
N LEU A 65 -11.22 7.91 -4.96
CA LEU A 65 -11.97 7.05 -4.06
C LEU A 65 -13.13 6.40 -4.81
N VAL A 66 -13.19 5.08 -4.83
CA VAL A 66 -14.26 4.33 -5.48
C VAL A 66 -15.36 3.95 -4.50
N SER A 67 -14.97 3.42 -3.33
CA SER A 67 -15.93 3.04 -2.28
C SER A 67 -15.26 2.94 -0.91
N VAL A 68 -16.13 3.06 0.11
CA VAL A 68 -15.79 2.82 1.54
C VAL A 68 -16.83 1.88 2.11
N ALA A 69 -16.41 0.88 2.85
CA ALA A 69 -17.29 -0.01 3.60
C ALA A 69 -16.73 -0.30 4.99
N VAL A 70 -17.59 -0.45 5.99
CA VAL A 70 -17.26 -0.83 7.36
C VAL A 70 -18.02 -2.12 7.69
N ASN A 71 -17.28 -3.17 8.06
CA ASN A 71 -17.84 -4.50 8.31
C ASN A 71 -18.74 -5.00 7.15
N GLY A 72 -18.28 -4.76 5.90
CA GLY A 72 -18.99 -5.12 4.69
C GLY A 72 -20.20 -4.23 4.34
N GLN A 73 -20.54 -3.23 5.15
CA GLN A 73 -21.62 -2.30 4.88
C GLN A 73 -21.11 -1.01 4.24
N PRO A 74 -21.64 -0.58 3.09
CA PRO A 74 -21.24 0.67 2.45
C PRO A 74 -21.42 1.87 3.37
N VAL A 75 -20.42 2.76 3.38
CA VAL A 75 -20.46 4.03 4.09
C VAL A 75 -20.46 5.15 3.07
N THR A 76 -21.40 6.10 3.21
CA THR A 76 -21.52 7.29 2.36
C THR A 76 -21.33 8.58 3.16
N ASP A 77 -21.44 8.52 4.49
CA ASP A 77 -21.22 9.65 5.39
C ASP A 77 -19.73 9.75 5.77
N TYR A 78 -18.95 10.31 4.86
CA TYR A 78 -17.55 10.64 5.05
C TYR A 78 -17.23 12.01 4.42
N GLN A 79 -16.14 12.61 4.84
CA GLN A 79 -15.58 13.81 4.24
C GLN A 79 -14.26 13.47 3.56
N GLN A 80 -14.09 13.95 2.34
CA GLN A 80 -12.88 13.74 1.55
C GLN A 80 -12.37 15.09 1.06
N ASP A 81 -11.05 15.30 1.21
CA ASP A 81 -10.34 16.40 0.57
C ASP A 81 -9.12 15.87 -0.24
N SER A 82 -8.24 16.77 -0.67
CA SER A 82 -7.05 16.40 -1.46
C SER A 82 -5.99 15.60 -0.71
N HIS A 83 -6.08 15.51 0.62
CA HIS A 83 -5.05 14.93 1.50
C HIS A 83 -5.60 13.93 2.51
N SER A 84 -6.91 13.86 2.68
CA SER A 84 -7.51 13.05 3.73
C SER A 84 -8.89 12.49 3.39
N LEU A 85 -9.22 11.40 4.09
CA LEU A 85 -10.56 10.83 4.19
C LEU A 85 -10.93 10.75 5.67
N THR A 86 -12.01 11.43 6.06
CA THR A 86 -12.50 11.48 7.43
C THR A 86 -13.81 10.70 7.56
N ILE A 87 -13.86 9.72 8.46
CA ILE A 87 -15.02 8.86 8.70
C ILE A 87 -15.43 9.00 10.18
N ASN A 88 -16.71 9.29 10.41
CA ASN A 88 -17.29 9.44 11.75
C ASN A 88 -17.95 8.15 12.23
N GLY A 89 -18.16 8.05 13.55
CA GLY A 89 -19.05 7.05 14.14
C GLY A 89 -18.60 5.60 14.01
N LEU A 90 -17.30 5.34 13.88
CA LEU A 90 -16.79 3.99 13.76
C LEU A 90 -16.91 3.19 15.06
N PRO A 91 -17.14 1.86 15.00
CA PRO A 91 -17.00 0.96 16.15
C PRO A 91 -15.60 1.03 16.77
N ALA A 92 -15.44 0.50 17.99
CA ALA A 92 -14.13 0.41 18.64
C ALA A 92 -13.15 -0.48 17.86
N GLU A 93 -13.68 -1.48 17.18
CA GLU A 93 -12.96 -2.41 16.32
C GLU A 93 -13.80 -2.73 15.10
N CYS A 94 -13.23 -2.69 13.92
CA CYS A 94 -13.94 -2.99 12.67
C CYS A 94 -12.99 -3.36 11.53
N GLU A 95 -13.56 -3.99 10.50
CA GLU A 95 -12.94 -4.13 9.20
C GLU A 95 -13.32 -2.92 8.34
N LEU A 96 -12.32 -2.20 7.86
CA LEU A 96 -12.49 -1.08 6.95
C LEU A 96 -12.02 -1.47 5.55
N THR A 97 -12.93 -1.49 4.60
CA THR A 97 -12.61 -1.73 3.18
C THR A 97 -12.64 -0.41 2.42
N ILE A 98 -11.54 -0.09 1.73
CA ILE A 98 -11.42 1.08 0.87
C ILE A 98 -10.99 0.62 -0.52
N ILE A 99 -11.68 1.07 -1.56
CA ILE A 99 -11.28 0.85 -2.94
C ILE A 99 -10.85 2.18 -3.54
N THR A 100 -9.63 2.19 -4.07
CA THR A 100 -9.03 3.36 -4.74
C THR A 100 -8.64 3.04 -6.17
N ARG A 101 -8.54 4.07 -6.99
CA ARG A 101 -8.10 3.98 -8.38
C ARG A 101 -7.15 5.12 -8.71
N PHE A 102 -6.08 4.84 -9.46
CA PHE A 102 -5.10 5.82 -9.91
C PHE A 102 -4.29 5.27 -11.09
N SER A 103 -3.50 6.14 -11.75
CA SER A 103 -2.61 5.78 -12.86
C SER A 103 -1.14 5.86 -12.42
N PRO A 104 -0.43 4.75 -12.26
CA PRO A 104 1.02 4.75 -12.01
C PRO A 104 1.82 5.47 -13.09
N ALA A 105 1.44 5.33 -14.38
CA ALA A 105 2.13 6.00 -15.51
C ALA A 105 2.03 7.54 -15.46
N LYS A 106 0.99 8.08 -14.80
CA LYS A 106 0.82 9.54 -14.63
C LYS A 106 1.42 10.05 -13.33
N ASN A 107 1.95 9.18 -12.48
CA ASN A 107 2.55 9.57 -11.22
C ASN A 107 3.96 10.12 -11.44
N THR A 108 4.09 11.43 -11.52
CA THR A 108 5.37 12.15 -11.64
C THR A 108 5.99 12.54 -10.31
N ALA A 109 5.30 12.27 -9.19
CA ALA A 109 5.82 12.57 -7.86
C ALA A 109 6.92 11.58 -7.43
N LEU A 110 7.04 10.44 -8.11
CA LEU A 110 7.96 9.33 -7.77
C LEU A 110 7.80 8.89 -6.30
N SER A 111 6.56 8.90 -5.84
CA SER A 111 6.15 8.54 -4.49
C SER A 111 4.85 7.74 -4.55
N GLY A 112 4.73 6.67 -3.75
CA GLY A 112 3.71 5.66 -3.92
C GLY A 112 4.07 4.68 -5.04
N LEU A 113 3.09 4.22 -5.80
CA LEU A 113 3.28 3.34 -6.96
C LEU A 113 3.40 4.17 -8.24
N TYR A 114 4.46 3.98 -9.00
CA TYR A 114 4.71 4.70 -10.26
C TYR A 114 5.38 3.80 -11.30
N GLN A 115 5.41 4.26 -12.54
CA GLN A 115 6.11 3.59 -13.63
C GLN A 115 7.55 4.11 -13.73
N SER A 116 8.51 3.18 -13.79
CA SER A 116 9.93 3.44 -14.06
C SER A 116 10.38 2.58 -15.23
N GLY A 117 10.65 3.17 -16.38
CA GLY A 117 10.84 2.43 -17.62
C GLY A 117 9.60 1.58 -17.95
N GLU A 118 9.79 0.29 -18.15
CA GLU A 118 8.69 -0.67 -18.39
C GLU A 118 8.16 -1.30 -17.08
N ALA A 119 8.84 -1.12 -15.97
CA ALA A 119 8.45 -1.67 -14.68
C ALA A 119 7.52 -0.72 -13.89
N LEU A 120 6.74 -1.31 -12.98
CA LEU A 120 6.00 -0.60 -11.94
C LEU A 120 6.70 -0.85 -10.60
N CYS A 121 6.95 0.19 -9.85
CA CYS A 121 7.61 0.08 -8.54
C CYS A 121 7.05 1.09 -7.54
N THR A 122 7.24 0.79 -6.27
CA THR A 122 6.81 1.67 -5.17
C THR A 122 7.99 2.38 -4.54
N GLN A 123 7.76 3.64 -4.12
CA GLN A 123 8.58 4.37 -3.17
C GLN A 123 7.65 4.92 -2.08
N CYS A 124 7.68 4.32 -0.89
CA CYS A 124 6.77 4.68 0.19
C CYS A 124 7.42 5.49 1.32
N GLU A 125 8.74 5.48 1.44
CA GLU A 125 9.45 6.32 2.41
C GLU A 125 9.52 7.78 1.91
N ALA A 126 9.14 8.76 2.73
CA ALA A 126 8.65 8.67 4.11
C ALA A 126 7.12 8.57 4.22
N GLU A 127 6.35 9.10 3.27
CA GLU A 127 4.89 9.28 3.33
C GLU A 127 4.23 8.97 1.97
N GLY A 128 4.73 7.95 1.26
CA GLY A 128 4.25 7.59 -0.09
C GLY A 128 3.12 6.56 -0.11
N PHE A 129 2.91 5.80 0.96
CA PHE A 129 1.86 4.77 0.99
C PHE A 129 0.45 5.37 0.82
N ARG A 130 0.22 6.60 1.27
CA ARG A 130 -1.00 7.39 1.08
C ARG A 130 -1.36 7.68 -0.38
N ARG A 131 -0.44 7.43 -1.32
CA ARG A 131 -0.67 7.53 -2.78
C ARG A 131 -1.07 6.19 -3.41
N ILE A 132 -1.26 5.14 -2.58
CA ILE A 132 -1.72 3.82 -3.00
C ILE A 132 -3.16 3.59 -2.51
N THR A 133 -3.39 3.87 -1.24
CA THR A 133 -4.72 3.81 -0.61
C THR A 133 -4.80 4.80 0.55
N TYR A 134 -6.00 5.12 1.00
CA TYR A 134 -6.19 5.88 2.24
C TYR A 134 -5.75 5.04 3.43
N PHE A 135 -4.85 5.58 4.26
CA PHE A 135 -4.23 4.84 5.36
C PHE A 135 -3.82 5.75 6.53
N LEU A 136 -3.60 5.18 7.71
CA LEU A 136 -2.88 5.85 8.80
C LEU A 136 -1.38 5.80 8.46
N ASP A 137 -0.96 6.68 7.54
CA ASP A 137 0.39 6.67 6.96
C ASP A 137 1.40 7.36 7.88
N ARG A 138 1.70 6.67 8.98
CA ARG A 138 2.53 7.13 10.11
C ARG A 138 3.51 6.03 10.51
N PRO A 139 4.73 6.39 10.97
CA PRO A 139 5.74 5.40 11.37
C PRO A 139 5.42 4.66 12.69
N ASP A 140 4.48 5.16 13.48
CA ASP A 140 4.04 4.57 14.75
C ASP A 140 2.79 3.69 14.62
N VAL A 141 2.26 3.50 13.41
CA VAL A 141 1.21 2.52 13.09
C VAL A 141 1.84 1.32 12.39
N LEU A 142 1.83 0.18 13.08
CA LEU A 142 2.49 -1.05 12.63
C LEU A 142 1.44 -2.11 12.31
N ALA A 143 1.41 -2.56 11.06
CA ALA A 143 0.49 -3.58 10.57
C ALA A 143 1.21 -4.78 9.96
N ARG A 144 0.57 -5.96 9.97
CA ARG A 144 0.93 -7.09 9.13
C ARG A 144 0.31 -6.92 7.74
N TYR A 145 1.05 -7.32 6.71
CA TYR A 145 0.61 -7.11 5.34
C TYR A 145 0.38 -8.44 4.61
N GLN A 146 -0.75 -8.51 3.94
CA GLN A 146 -1.00 -9.49 2.88
C GLN A 146 -1.19 -8.72 1.58
N THR A 147 -0.47 -9.12 0.54
CA THR A 147 -0.51 -8.42 -0.75
C THR A 147 -0.77 -9.42 -1.86
N LYS A 148 -1.86 -9.24 -2.58
CA LYS A 148 -2.15 -9.95 -3.82
C LYS A 148 -2.00 -8.98 -4.98
N ILE A 149 -1.29 -9.39 -6.01
CA ILE A 149 -1.01 -8.60 -7.20
C ILE A 149 -1.50 -9.40 -8.40
N THR A 150 -2.39 -8.84 -9.19
CA THR A 150 -2.88 -9.41 -10.44
C THR A 150 -2.48 -8.48 -11.59
N ALA A 151 -1.82 -9.01 -12.63
CA ALA A 151 -1.36 -8.20 -13.77
C ALA A 151 -1.27 -9.01 -15.07
N ASP A 152 -1.07 -8.33 -16.19
CA ASP A 152 -0.75 -8.95 -17.48
C ASP A 152 0.57 -9.72 -17.38
N LYS A 153 0.54 -11.03 -17.68
CA LYS A 153 1.69 -11.91 -17.52
C LYS A 153 2.80 -11.64 -18.54
N ALA A 154 2.43 -11.24 -19.74
CA ALA A 154 3.41 -10.94 -20.80
C ALA A 154 4.19 -9.68 -20.48
N ARG A 155 3.53 -8.66 -19.91
CA ARG A 155 4.15 -7.38 -19.56
C ARG A 155 4.87 -7.42 -18.22
N TYR A 156 4.32 -8.14 -17.24
CA TYR A 156 4.84 -8.20 -15.87
C TYR A 156 4.99 -9.66 -15.41
N PRO A 157 5.95 -10.43 -15.96
CA PRO A 157 6.14 -11.84 -15.56
C PRO A 157 6.56 -12.01 -14.09
N TYR A 158 7.12 -10.97 -13.47
CA TYR A 158 7.49 -10.97 -12.05
C TYR A 158 6.64 -9.98 -11.28
N LEU A 159 5.98 -10.46 -10.20
CA LEU A 159 5.15 -9.69 -9.28
C LEU A 159 5.70 -9.89 -7.87
N LEU A 160 6.39 -8.89 -7.34
CA LEU A 160 7.14 -8.98 -6.09
C LEU A 160 6.55 -8.06 -5.02
N SER A 161 6.58 -8.51 -3.77
CA SER A 161 6.24 -7.69 -2.60
C SER A 161 7.01 -8.15 -1.36
N ASN A 162 6.78 -7.49 -0.22
CA ASN A 162 7.38 -7.87 1.06
C ASN A 162 6.91 -9.25 1.54
N GLY A 163 7.76 -9.91 2.34
CA GLY A 163 7.42 -11.16 3.00
C GLY A 163 7.65 -12.40 2.13
N ASN A 164 6.83 -13.42 2.34
CA ASN A 164 6.94 -14.71 1.67
C ASN A 164 5.86 -14.87 0.60
N ARG A 165 6.21 -15.39 -0.56
CA ARG A 165 5.23 -15.82 -1.56
C ARG A 165 4.46 -17.04 -1.03
N VAL A 166 3.15 -16.89 -0.86
CA VAL A 166 2.29 -17.93 -0.28
C VAL A 166 1.39 -18.62 -1.32
N ALA A 167 1.06 -17.93 -2.41
CA ALA A 167 0.24 -18.48 -3.48
C ALA A 167 0.49 -17.75 -4.81
N SER A 168 0.13 -18.40 -5.92
CA SER A 168 0.14 -17.83 -7.26
C SER A 168 -0.79 -18.58 -8.17
N GLY A 169 -1.19 -18.00 -9.29
CA GLY A 169 -2.03 -18.65 -10.29
C GLY A 169 -2.11 -17.88 -11.58
N GLU A 170 -2.68 -18.51 -12.60
CA GLU A 170 -2.95 -17.91 -13.91
C GLU A 170 -4.44 -17.69 -14.10
N LEU A 171 -4.79 -16.69 -14.87
CA LEU A 171 -6.16 -16.38 -15.25
C LEU A 171 -6.36 -16.66 -16.75
N ALA A 172 -7.60 -16.95 -17.15
CA ALA A 172 -7.92 -17.31 -18.53
C ALA A 172 -7.73 -16.16 -19.55
N ASP A 173 -7.63 -14.92 -19.06
CA ASP A 173 -7.48 -13.70 -19.86
C ASP A 173 -6.00 -13.32 -20.14
N GLY A 174 -5.06 -14.20 -19.85
CA GLY A 174 -3.61 -13.95 -20.02
C GLY A 174 -2.95 -13.21 -18.86
N ARG A 175 -3.71 -12.89 -17.83
CA ARG A 175 -3.19 -12.36 -16.59
C ARG A 175 -2.74 -13.47 -15.64
N HIS A 176 -1.96 -13.10 -14.65
CA HIS A 176 -1.59 -13.97 -13.54
C HIS A 176 -1.61 -13.19 -12.22
N TRP A 177 -1.52 -13.92 -11.12
CA TRP A 177 -1.46 -13.28 -9.81
C TRP A 177 -0.46 -13.97 -8.90
N MET A 178 0.08 -13.20 -7.97
CA MET A 178 0.92 -13.66 -6.86
C MET A 178 0.43 -13.07 -5.55
N GLN A 179 0.48 -13.88 -4.48
CA GLN A 179 0.12 -13.48 -3.14
C GLN A 179 1.33 -13.61 -2.21
N TRP A 180 1.53 -12.56 -1.43
CA TRP A 180 2.62 -12.41 -0.48
C TRP A 180 2.06 -12.22 0.93
N SER A 181 2.74 -12.78 1.94
CA SER A 181 2.42 -12.60 3.34
C SER A 181 3.65 -12.12 4.09
N ASP A 182 3.55 -10.91 4.64
CA ASP A 182 4.56 -10.35 5.55
C ASP A 182 4.01 -10.39 6.98
N PRO A 183 4.43 -11.39 7.79
CA PRO A 183 3.83 -11.65 9.10
C PRO A 183 4.33 -10.72 10.20
N PHE A 184 5.36 -9.91 9.94
CA PHE A 184 5.94 -9.03 10.92
C PHE A 184 5.33 -7.63 10.83
N PRO A 185 4.78 -7.08 11.95
CA PRO A 185 4.25 -5.73 11.94
C PRO A 185 5.32 -4.73 11.51
N LYS A 186 5.00 -3.92 10.50
CA LYS A 186 5.87 -2.86 9.98
C LYS A 186 5.07 -1.60 9.65
N PRO A 187 5.69 -0.42 9.69
CA PRO A 187 5.06 0.81 9.24
C PRO A 187 4.88 0.80 7.71
N SER A 188 3.92 1.60 7.24
CA SER A 188 3.55 1.69 5.82
C SER A 188 4.68 2.14 4.91
N TYR A 189 5.63 2.94 5.39
CA TYR A 189 6.76 3.40 4.57
C TYR A 189 7.71 2.28 4.12
N LEU A 190 7.66 1.10 4.76
CA LEU A 190 8.43 -0.09 4.36
C LEU A 190 7.69 -0.99 3.36
N PHE A 191 6.47 -0.63 2.97
CA PHE A 191 5.75 -1.38 1.94
C PHE A 191 6.48 -1.27 0.60
N ALA A 192 6.63 -2.43 -0.07
CA ALA A 192 7.24 -2.52 -1.39
C ALA A 192 6.42 -3.42 -2.32
N LEU A 193 6.27 -2.98 -3.56
CA LEU A 193 5.74 -3.73 -4.69
C LEU A 193 6.58 -3.42 -5.92
N VAL A 194 6.96 -4.46 -6.66
CA VAL A 194 7.63 -4.33 -7.94
C VAL A 194 7.01 -5.31 -8.93
N ALA A 195 6.70 -4.81 -10.14
CA ALA A 195 6.21 -5.62 -11.24
C ALA A 195 6.96 -5.29 -12.53
N GLY A 196 7.50 -6.29 -13.22
CA GLY A 196 8.27 -6.06 -14.43
C GLY A 196 8.77 -7.34 -15.07
N ASP A 197 9.52 -7.17 -16.19
CA ASP A 197 10.27 -8.24 -16.86
C ASP A 197 11.77 -8.06 -16.56
N PHE A 198 12.32 -8.93 -15.72
CA PHE A 198 13.66 -8.83 -15.16
C PHE A 198 14.52 -10.03 -15.53
N ASP A 199 15.84 -9.81 -15.62
CA ASP A 199 16.80 -10.89 -15.49
C ASP A 199 16.97 -11.26 -14.01
N VAL A 200 17.11 -12.55 -13.72
CA VAL A 200 17.16 -13.05 -12.35
C VAL A 200 18.44 -13.81 -12.11
N LEU A 201 19.28 -13.31 -11.21
CA LEU A 201 20.42 -14.06 -10.66
C LEU A 201 19.97 -14.81 -9.41
N ARG A 202 20.21 -16.13 -9.42
CA ARG A 202 19.83 -17.01 -8.30
C ARG A 202 21.07 -17.60 -7.63
N ASP A 203 21.02 -17.63 -6.29
CA ASP A 203 22.04 -18.24 -5.44
C ASP A 203 21.38 -18.83 -4.19
N THR A 204 22.16 -19.50 -3.36
CA THR A 204 21.70 -20.09 -2.10
C THR A 204 22.67 -19.75 -0.98
N PHE A 205 22.14 -19.31 0.16
CA PHE A 205 22.92 -19.08 1.37
C PHE A 205 22.50 -20.06 2.47
N THR A 206 23.45 -20.82 2.98
CA THR A 206 23.21 -21.69 4.13
C THR A 206 23.47 -20.93 5.43
N THR A 207 22.43 -20.76 6.25
CA THR A 207 22.53 -20.09 7.56
C THR A 207 23.38 -20.90 8.55
N ARG A 208 23.80 -20.26 9.64
CA ARG A 208 24.54 -20.94 10.73
C ARG A 208 23.73 -22.09 11.36
N SER A 209 22.41 -22.05 11.31
CA SER A 209 21.52 -23.14 11.78
C SER A 209 21.37 -24.29 10.77
N GLY A 210 22.05 -24.24 9.62
CA GLY A 210 21.95 -25.25 8.56
C GLY A 210 20.75 -25.13 7.65
N ARG A 211 19.99 -24.02 7.72
CA ARG A 211 18.85 -23.77 6.81
C ARG A 211 19.34 -23.10 5.51
N ASP A 212 18.96 -23.64 4.38
CA ASP A 212 19.20 -23.02 3.09
C ASP A 212 18.18 -21.91 2.83
N VAL A 213 18.67 -20.77 2.36
CA VAL A 213 17.90 -19.60 1.97
C VAL A 213 18.14 -19.32 0.50
N ALA A 214 17.09 -19.32 -0.30
CA ALA A 214 17.18 -18.93 -1.70
C ALA A 214 17.39 -17.41 -1.80
N LEU A 215 18.34 -17.02 -2.62
CA LEU A 215 18.65 -15.62 -2.94
C LEU A 215 18.28 -15.36 -4.40
N GLU A 216 17.52 -14.32 -4.64
CA GLU A 216 17.14 -13.90 -5.99
C GLU A 216 17.35 -12.39 -6.14
N LEU A 217 18.17 -12.02 -7.13
CA LEU A 217 18.39 -10.63 -7.52
C LEU A 217 17.68 -10.40 -8.85
N TYR A 218 16.78 -9.42 -8.86
CA TYR A 218 16.01 -9.01 -10.03
C TYR A 218 16.60 -7.70 -10.56
N VAL A 219 17.02 -7.68 -11.81
CA VAL A 219 17.67 -6.53 -12.45
C VAL A 219 17.04 -6.25 -13.81
N ASP A 220 17.04 -4.98 -14.19
CA ASP A 220 16.65 -4.59 -15.56
C ASP A 220 17.60 -5.21 -16.59
N ARG A 221 17.04 -5.58 -17.73
CA ARG A 221 17.78 -6.10 -18.89
C ARG A 221 18.57 -5.02 -19.59
#